data_595e26e16a4d3538b874d27793c188e4
#
_entry.id   595e26e16a4d3538b874d27793c188e4
#
_cell.length_a   1.000
_cell.length_b   1.000
_cell.length_c   1.000
_cell.angle_alpha   90.00
_cell.angle_beta   90.00
_cell.angle_gamma   90.00
#
_symmetry.space_group_name_H-M   'P 1'
#
loop_
_entity.id
_entity.type
_entity.pdbx_description
1 polymer ?
#
loop_
_entity_poly.entity_id
_entity_poly.type
_entity_poly.pdbx_seq_one_letter_code
_entity_poly.pdbx_strand_id
1 'polypeptide(L)'
;VVFWVFTLVFATSVRCSPLTTVALPGFLVDHFPLAATEEFVRLDKLIYDRKDLPQIKAIANWIDTHCAEGEISYMIPHDMLYCPDHFKNCQLPATPINDKLAFGFSVPGTHNFPMQFFEAKYVLTADPFPQTFVGNGEMSHKLNERFLAVRDEYFALEATFDMGNGTTFTIWRRTVAPTRAEVEYYLSAFKEEDAQYPEMFSQIAESWLAARGL
;
A
#
# COMPACT_ATOMS: atom_id res chain seq x y z
N VAL A 1 25.05 13.00 -33.43
CA VAL A 1 23.68 13.55 -33.52
C VAL A 1 22.66 12.51 -33.03
N VAL A 2 22.65 11.29 -33.61
CA VAL A 2 21.69 10.23 -33.24
C VAL A 2 21.76 9.86 -31.76
N PHE A 3 22.98 9.74 -31.19
CA PHE A 3 23.17 9.43 -29.76
C PHE A 3 22.61 10.51 -28.87
N TRP A 4 22.81 11.79 -29.20
CA TRP A 4 22.28 12.91 -28.41
C TRP A 4 20.76 13.02 -28.47
N VAL A 5 20.17 12.74 -29.62
CA VAL A 5 18.71 12.70 -29.76
C VAL A 5 18.14 11.55 -28.92
N PHE A 6 18.80 10.38 -28.93
CA PHE A 6 18.37 9.24 -28.11
C PHE A 6 18.48 9.52 -26.62
N THR A 7 19.59 10.14 -26.18
CA THR A 7 19.80 10.54 -24.79
C THR A 7 18.78 11.61 -24.35
N LEU A 8 18.46 12.56 -25.21
CA LEU A 8 17.47 13.59 -24.94
C LEU A 8 16.06 13.00 -24.84
N VAL A 9 15.69 12.12 -25.78
CA VAL A 9 14.40 11.42 -25.76
C VAL A 9 14.28 10.53 -24.52
N PHE A 10 15.34 9.80 -24.17
CA PHE A 10 15.37 8.96 -22.98
C PHE A 10 15.29 9.78 -21.69
N ALA A 11 16.08 10.85 -21.59
CA ALA A 11 16.07 11.72 -20.41
C ALA A 11 14.76 12.50 -20.24
N THR A 12 14.12 12.90 -21.34
CA THR A 12 12.80 13.54 -21.31
C THR A 12 11.69 12.53 -21.05
N SER A 13 11.83 11.29 -21.53
CA SER A 13 10.90 10.19 -21.26
C SER A 13 10.84 9.81 -19.78
N VAL A 14 11.99 9.83 -19.10
CA VAL A 14 12.10 9.52 -17.67
C VAL A 14 11.60 10.69 -16.80
N ARG A 15 11.61 11.93 -17.29
CA ARG A 15 11.27 13.12 -16.50
C ARG A 15 9.96 13.81 -16.87
N CYS A 16 9.44 13.59 -18.07
CA CYS A 16 8.28 14.32 -18.60
C CYS A 16 7.35 13.37 -19.34
N SER A 17 6.56 12.67 -18.60
CA SER A 17 5.58 11.71 -19.05
C SER A 17 4.61 12.17 -20.16
N PRO A 18 4.13 13.41 -20.22
CA PRO A 18 3.23 13.82 -21.29
C PRO A 18 3.85 13.77 -22.70
N LEU A 19 5.17 13.77 -22.79
CA LEU A 19 5.86 13.74 -24.10
C LEU A 19 6.08 12.32 -24.64
N THR A 20 6.06 11.31 -23.80
CA THR A 20 6.27 9.91 -24.20
C THR A 20 5.06 9.26 -24.85
N THR A 21 3.86 9.67 -24.47
CA THR A 21 2.62 9.16 -25.06
C THR A 21 2.38 9.67 -26.49
N VAL A 22 3.10 10.70 -26.91
CA VAL A 22 2.90 11.36 -28.22
C VAL A 22 4.00 11.05 -29.24
N ALA A 23 5.18 10.59 -28.83
CA ALA A 23 6.37 10.79 -29.64
C ALA A 23 7.07 9.55 -30.22
N LEU A 24 6.70 8.34 -29.88
CA LEU A 24 7.35 7.16 -30.47
C LEU A 24 6.43 6.49 -31.48
N PRO A 25 6.73 6.64 -32.81
CA PRO A 25 6.05 5.86 -33.84
C PRO A 25 6.18 4.35 -33.53
N GLY A 26 5.11 3.56 -33.73
CA GLY A 26 5.07 2.14 -33.43
C GLY A 26 6.25 1.32 -33.96
N PHE A 27 6.84 1.74 -35.11
CA PHE A 27 8.01 1.07 -35.68
C PHE A 27 9.28 1.16 -34.79
N LEU A 28 9.40 2.18 -33.93
CA LEU A 28 10.53 2.28 -32.98
C LEU A 28 10.32 1.36 -31.76
N VAL A 29 9.09 1.15 -31.36
CA VAL A 29 8.74 0.22 -30.27
C VAL A 29 8.98 -1.23 -30.71
N ASP A 30 8.67 -1.55 -31.98
CA ASP A 30 8.79 -2.91 -32.54
C ASP A 30 10.25 -3.31 -32.84
N HIS A 31 11.16 -2.35 -33.04
CA HIS A 31 12.56 -2.62 -33.43
C HIS A 31 13.57 -2.47 -32.28
N PHE A 32 13.16 -1.92 -31.16
CA PHE A 32 13.98 -1.88 -29.95
C PHE A 32 13.29 -2.71 -28.87
N PRO A 33 13.72 -3.97 -28.66
CA PRO A 33 13.18 -4.79 -27.57
C PRO A 33 13.72 -4.28 -26.23
N LEU A 34 13.34 -3.08 -25.87
CA LEU A 34 13.49 -2.53 -24.55
C LEU A 34 12.27 -2.98 -23.74
N ALA A 35 12.30 -4.25 -23.29
CA ALA A 35 11.31 -4.74 -22.31
C ALA A 35 11.16 -3.79 -21.13
N ALA A 36 12.21 -3.06 -20.79
CA ALA A 36 12.18 -1.98 -19.81
C ALA A 36 11.30 -0.78 -20.22
N THR A 37 11.18 -0.46 -21.50
CA THR A 37 10.36 0.68 -21.94
C THR A 37 8.87 0.38 -21.94
N GLU A 38 8.46 -0.85 -22.18
CA GLU A 38 7.04 -1.22 -22.11
C GLU A 38 6.51 -1.21 -20.66
N GLU A 39 7.32 -1.66 -19.72
CA GLU A 39 6.96 -1.57 -18.28
C GLU A 39 7.02 -0.14 -17.77
N PHE A 40 8.01 0.66 -18.17
CA PHE A 40 8.07 2.08 -17.81
C PHE A 40 6.94 2.89 -18.44
N VAL A 41 6.60 2.63 -19.70
CA VAL A 41 5.45 3.27 -20.37
C VAL A 41 4.12 2.78 -19.79
N ARG A 42 4.04 1.51 -19.35
CA ARG A 42 2.87 1.00 -18.61
C ARG A 42 2.73 1.63 -17.23
N LEU A 43 3.82 1.80 -16.51
CA LEU A 43 3.84 2.50 -15.22
C LEU A 43 3.44 3.97 -15.40
N ASP A 44 3.93 4.64 -16.41
CA ASP A 44 3.55 6.00 -16.76
C ASP A 44 2.06 6.10 -17.13
N LYS A 45 1.54 5.20 -17.92
CA LYS A 45 0.13 5.14 -18.29
C LYS A 45 -0.76 4.86 -17.07
N LEU A 46 -0.32 3.99 -16.16
CA LEU A 46 -1.01 3.71 -14.91
C LEU A 46 -1.06 4.93 -13.97
N ILE A 47 -0.03 5.77 -13.97
CA ILE A 47 0.05 6.95 -13.11
C ILE A 47 -0.75 8.12 -13.69
N TYR A 48 -0.72 8.33 -15.01
CA TYR A 48 -1.31 9.53 -15.64
C TYR A 48 -2.74 9.35 -16.15
N ASP A 49 -3.12 8.16 -16.61
CA ASP A 49 -4.49 7.83 -17.03
C ASP A 49 -5.30 7.19 -15.89
N ARG A 50 -4.86 7.36 -14.66
CA ARG A 50 -5.50 6.77 -13.50
C ARG A 50 -6.84 7.44 -13.23
N LYS A 51 -7.93 6.75 -13.64
CA LYS A 51 -9.30 7.26 -13.49
C LYS A 51 -9.75 7.38 -12.04
N ASP A 52 -9.15 6.61 -11.15
CA ASP A 52 -9.41 6.59 -9.70
C ASP A 52 -8.53 7.56 -8.90
N LEU A 53 -7.73 8.41 -9.55
CA LEU A 53 -6.93 9.42 -8.86
C LEU A 53 -7.75 10.39 -7.99
N PRO A 54 -8.94 10.84 -8.41
CA PRO A 54 -9.80 11.66 -7.54
C PRO A 54 -10.19 10.94 -6.25
N GLN A 55 -10.45 9.63 -6.31
CA GLN A 55 -10.81 8.80 -5.16
C GLN A 55 -9.62 8.58 -4.22
N ILE A 56 -8.43 8.35 -4.79
CA ILE A 56 -7.18 8.27 -4.00
C ILE A 56 -6.96 9.58 -3.25
N LYS A 57 -7.13 10.72 -3.91
CA LYS A 57 -7.06 12.04 -3.27
C LYS A 57 -8.12 12.23 -2.20
N ALA A 58 -9.34 11.74 -2.43
CA ALA A 58 -10.41 11.80 -1.44
C ALA A 58 -10.07 10.99 -0.19
N ILE A 59 -9.52 9.78 -0.34
CA ILE A 59 -9.04 8.97 0.78
C ILE A 59 -7.88 9.66 1.51
N ALA A 60 -6.90 10.21 0.78
CA ALA A 60 -5.78 10.93 1.38
C ALA A 60 -6.24 12.14 2.18
N ASN A 61 -7.17 12.94 1.63
CA ASN A 61 -7.79 14.07 2.34
C ASN A 61 -8.58 13.63 3.57
N TRP A 62 -9.28 12.50 3.45
CA TRP A 62 -10.01 11.95 4.58
C TRP A 62 -9.07 11.58 5.73
N ILE A 63 -7.96 10.88 5.43
CA ILE A 63 -6.93 10.55 6.42
C ILE A 63 -6.35 11.82 7.05
N ASP A 64 -5.99 12.81 6.23
CA ASP A 64 -5.41 14.06 6.72
C ASP A 64 -6.32 14.79 7.71
N THR A 65 -7.63 14.79 7.43
CA THR A 65 -8.62 15.50 8.26
C THR A 65 -9.04 14.73 9.51
N HIS A 66 -8.97 13.40 9.51
CA HIS A 66 -9.49 12.56 10.62
C HIS A 66 -8.37 12.01 11.54
N CYS A 67 -7.13 11.97 11.06
CA CYS A 67 -5.98 11.66 11.89
C CYS A 67 -5.37 12.94 12.45
N ALA A 68 -5.38 13.07 13.77
CA ALA A 68 -4.64 14.12 14.46
C ALA A 68 -3.12 13.89 14.35
N GLU A 69 -2.34 14.87 14.82
CA GLU A 69 -0.89 14.72 14.90
C GLU A 69 -0.53 13.53 15.83
N GLY A 70 0.32 12.65 15.34
CA GLY A 70 0.72 11.43 16.05
C GLY A 70 -0.26 10.24 15.93
N GLU A 71 -1.46 10.44 15.37
CA GLU A 71 -2.36 9.34 15.03
C GLU A 71 -2.01 8.78 13.65
N ILE A 72 -2.15 7.46 13.49
CA ILE A 72 -1.87 6.77 12.23
C ILE A 72 -3.09 6.00 11.73
N SER A 73 -3.19 5.92 10.42
CA SER A 73 -4.00 4.95 9.69
C SER A 73 -3.11 3.83 9.19
N TYR A 74 -3.61 2.62 9.10
CA TYR A 74 -2.89 1.48 8.56
C TYR A 74 -3.57 0.95 7.30
N MET A 75 -2.82 0.84 6.21
CA MET A 75 -3.30 0.30 4.95
C MET A 75 -2.88 -1.16 4.82
N ILE A 76 -3.87 -2.08 4.79
CA ILE A 76 -3.61 -3.50 4.57
C ILE A 76 -3.32 -3.81 3.10
N PRO A 77 -4.13 -3.32 2.13
CA PRO A 77 -3.86 -3.55 0.72
C PRO A 77 -2.52 -2.97 0.30
N HIS A 78 -1.73 -3.76 -0.42
CA HIS A 78 -0.46 -3.33 -0.98
C HIS A 78 -0.17 -4.09 -2.28
N ASP A 79 -0.38 -3.44 -3.41
CA ASP A 79 -0.06 -3.95 -4.73
C ASP A 79 0.43 -2.83 -5.65
N MET A 80 0.67 -3.15 -6.94
CA MET A 80 1.09 -2.16 -7.93
C MET A 80 0.05 -1.08 -8.18
N LEU A 81 -1.24 -1.42 -8.04
CA LEU A 81 -2.34 -0.49 -8.31
C LEU A 81 -2.63 0.40 -7.11
N TYR A 82 -2.55 -0.17 -5.90
CA TYR A 82 -2.86 0.49 -4.63
C TYR A 82 -1.68 0.38 -3.66
N CYS A 83 -0.54 0.95 -4.06
CA CYS A 83 0.59 1.14 -3.18
C CYS A 83 0.34 2.33 -2.24
N PRO A 84 0.68 2.24 -0.95
CA PRO A 84 0.58 3.36 -0.01
C PRO A 84 1.25 4.65 -0.50
N ASP A 85 2.32 4.53 -1.26
CA ASP A 85 3.00 5.68 -1.84
C ASP A 85 2.13 6.45 -2.87
N HIS A 86 1.19 5.80 -3.52
CA HIS A 86 0.23 6.48 -4.39
C HIS A 86 -0.66 7.43 -3.59
N PHE A 87 -1.08 7.02 -2.40
CA PHE A 87 -1.90 7.85 -1.50
C PHE A 87 -1.08 8.98 -0.89
N LYS A 88 0.16 8.70 -0.49
CA LYS A 88 1.08 9.70 0.07
C LYS A 88 1.47 10.76 -0.95
N ASN A 89 1.71 10.37 -2.20
CA ASN A 89 2.22 11.23 -3.25
C ASN A 89 1.14 11.82 -4.18
N CYS A 90 -0.12 11.48 -4.00
CA CYS A 90 -1.21 11.93 -4.89
C CYS A 90 -1.43 13.45 -4.90
N GLN A 91 -0.88 14.17 -3.92
CA GLN A 91 -1.02 15.62 -3.76
C GLN A 91 0.32 16.39 -3.85
N LEU A 92 1.34 15.79 -4.47
CA LEU A 92 2.64 16.49 -4.60
C LEU A 92 2.47 17.94 -5.09
N PRO A 93 3.28 18.89 -4.55
CA PRO A 93 4.44 18.70 -3.66
C PRO A 93 4.10 18.51 -2.17
N ALA A 94 2.87 18.70 -1.74
CA ALA A 94 2.46 18.45 -0.36
C ALA A 94 2.18 16.97 -0.14
N THR A 95 2.66 16.42 0.97
CA THR A 95 2.43 15.04 1.40
C THR A 95 1.86 15.01 2.82
N PRO A 96 0.61 15.54 3.03
CA PRO A 96 0.07 15.77 4.37
C PRO A 96 -0.13 14.49 5.18
N ILE A 97 -0.20 13.33 4.51
CA ILE A 97 -0.44 12.03 5.15
C ILE A 97 0.80 11.16 5.27
N ASN A 98 2.00 11.70 4.99
CA ASN A 98 3.21 10.89 5.01
C ASN A 98 3.43 10.17 6.35
N ASP A 99 3.24 10.87 7.44
CA ASP A 99 3.41 10.35 8.80
C ASP A 99 2.10 9.77 9.37
N LYS A 100 0.97 9.93 8.67
CA LYS A 100 -0.35 9.47 9.08
C LYS A 100 -0.77 8.16 8.43
N LEU A 101 -0.07 7.68 7.40
CA LEU A 101 -0.36 6.44 6.71
C LEU A 101 0.78 5.44 6.86
N ALA A 102 0.55 4.43 7.69
CA ALA A 102 1.41 3.28 7.86
C ALA A 102 0.94 2.10 6.98
N PHE A 103 1.84 1.19 6.72
CA PHE A 103 1.56 -0.05 6.00
C PHE A 103 2.56 -1.14 6.39
N GLY A 104 2.15 -2.39 6.28
CA GLY A 104 3.05 -3.51 6.39
C GLY A 104 3.68 -3.81 5.05
N PHE A 105 4.99 -3.80 5.00
CA PHE A 105 5.73 -4.28 3.87
C PHE A 105 6.37 -5.61 4.24
N SER A 106 5.79 -6.69 3.74
CA SER A 106 6.38 -8.01 3.85
C SER A 106 7.19 -8.27 2.59
N VAL A 107 8.43 -7.80 2.57
CA VAL A 107 9.41 -8.32 1.60
C VAL A 107 9.85 -9.68 2.12
N PRO A 108 9.92 -10.73 1.27
CA PRO A 108 10.51 -12.00 1.69
C PRO A 108 11.85 -11.76 2.37
N GLY A 109 12.01 -12.26 3.60
CA GLY A 109 13.22 -12.09 4.39
C GLY A 109 13.29 -10.85 5.30
N THR A 110 12.29 -9.96 5.31
CA THR A 110 12.26 -8.83 6.27
C THR A 110 11.58 -9.19 7.60
N HIS A 111 10.77 -10.23 7.62
CA HIS A 111 10.13 -10.80 8.83
C HIS A 111 9.48 -9.76 9.74
N ASN A 112 8.85 -8.73 9.16
CA ASN A 112 8.24 -7.66 9.92
C ASN A 112 6.83 -8.04 10.38
N PHE A 113 6.64 -8.13 11.69
CA PHE A 113 5.30 -8.19 12.27
C PHE A 113 4.69 -6.77 12.28
N PRO A 114 3.43 -6.57 11.86
CA PRO A 114 2.89 -5.24 11.60
C PRO A 114 2.44 -4.53 12.87
N MET A 115 3.39 -4.12 13.74
CA MET A 115 3.05 -3.49 15.02
C MET A 115 2.25 -2.19 14.86
N GLN A 116 2.50 -1.42 13.79
CA GLN A 116 1.75 -0.21 13.49
C GLN A 116 0.26 -0.45 13.23
N PHE A 117 -0.13 -1.68 12.83
CA PHE A 117 -1.52 -2.08 12.71
C PHE A 117 -2.26 -1.98 14.06
N PHE A 118 -1.61 -2.39 15.15
CA PHE A 118 -2.19 -2.32 16.49
C PHE A 118 -2.22 -0.90 17.06
N GLU A 119 -1.37 -0.01 16.54
CA GLU A 119 -1.33 1.41 16.93
C GLU A 119 -2.30 2.27 16.11
N ALA A 120 -2.77 1.75 15.00
CA ALA A 120 -3.59 2.50 14.07
C ALA A 120 -4.97 2.82 14.64
N LYS A 121 -5.36 4.08 14.54
CA LYS A 121 -6.72 4.53 14.81
C LYS A 121 -7.70 4.07 13.73
N TYR A 122 -7.23 4.05 12.49
CA TYR A 122 -8.01 3.63 11.33
C TYR A 122 -7.28 2.53 10.55
N VAL A 123 -8.05 1.59 10.02
CA VAL A 123 -7.55 0.53 9.15
C VAL A 123 -8.24 0.62 7.80
N LEU A 124 -7.48 0.58 6.73
CA LEU A 124 -7.99 0.58 5.36
C LEU A 124 -7.94 -0.83 4.80
N THR A 125 -9.06 -1.26 4.23
CA THR A 125 -9.20 -2.51 3.47
C THR A 125 -9.70 -2.23 2.06
N ALA A 126 -9.59 -3.19 1.16
CA ALA A 126 -10.14 -3.11 -0.19
C ALA A 126 -10.92 -4.38 -0.54
N ASP A 127 -11.98 -4.24 -1.30
CA ASP A 127 -12.79 -5.34 -1.83
C ASP A 127 -13.07 -5.08 -3.34
N PRO A 128 -12.71 -6.01 -4.25
CA PRO A 128 -11.91 -7.20 -3.98
C PRO A 128 -10.53 -6.85 -3.43
N PHE A 129 -9.98 -7.73 -2.58
CA PHE A 129 -8.62 -7.54 -2.09
C PHE A 129 -7.65 -7.67 -3.26
N PRO A 130 -6.78 -6.67 -3.51
CA PRO A 130 -5.90 -6.69 -4.66
C PRO A 130 -4.92 -7.85 -4.57
N GLN A 131 -4.68 -8.50 -5.72
CA GLN A 131 -3.65 -9.52 -5.83
C GLN A 131 -2.28 -8.85 -5.72
N THR A 132 -1.64 -9.08 -4.62
CA THR A 132 -0.33 -8.55 -4.31
C THR A 132 0.78 -9.25 -5.10
N PHE A 133 1.96 -8.66 -5.11
CA PHE A 133 3.15 -9.25 -5.73
C PHE A 133 3.36 -10.69 -5.26
N VAL A 134 3.64 -11.57 -6.19
CA VAL A 134 3.97 -12.97 -5.89
C VAL A 134 5.13 -13.01 -4.88
N GLY A 135 4.90 -13.66 -3.75
CA GLY A 135 5.86 -13.81 -2.66
C GLY A 135 5.84 -12.73 -1.57
N ASN A 136 5.17 -11.58 -1.78
CA ASN A 136 5.08 -10.51 -0.78
C ASN A 136 3.65 -10.27 -0.29
N GLY A 137 2.67 -10.80 -1.01
CA GLY A 137 1.27 -10.54 -0.76
C GLY A 137 0.62 -11.45 0.24
N GLU A 138 1.22 -12.59 0.52
CA GLU A 138 0.61 -13.61 1.37
C GLU A 138 0.36 -13.08 2.77
N MET A 139 1.33 -12.36 3.36
CA MET A 139 1.16 -11.78 4.70
C MET A 139 0.08 -10.69 4.75
N SER A 140 -0.05 -9.87 3.72
CA SER A 140 -1.13 -8.88 3.63
C SER A 140 -2.50 -9.56 3.46
N HIS A 141 -2.57 -10.65 2.69
CA HIS A 141 -3.77 -11.48 2.59
C HIS A 141 -4.14 -12.09 3.93
N LYS A 142 -3.18 -12.69 4.64
CA LYS A 142 -3.41 -13.28 5.97
C LYS A 142 -3.86 -12.22 6.97
N LEU A 143 -3.22 -11.05 6.97
CA LEU A 143 -3.65 -9.95 7.81
C LEU A 143 -5.08 -9.52 7.48
N ASN A 144 -5.42 -9.42 6.20
CA ASN A 144 -6.77 -9.07 5.76
C ASN A 144 -7.80 -10.14 6.15
N GLU A 145 -7.52 -11.42 5.91
CA GLU A 145 -8.39 -12.52 6.32
C GLU A 145 -8.68 -12.51 7.82
N ARG A 146 -7.61 -12.37 8.62
CA ARG A 146 -7.72 -12.30 10.08
C ARG A 146 -8.49 -11.06 10.54
N PHE A 147 -8.21 -9.92 9.91
CA PHE A 147 -8.92 -8.68 10.18
C PHE A 147 -10.43 -8.85 9.92
N LEU A 148 -10.81 -9.33 8.74
CA LEU A 148 -12.22 -9.49 8.35
C LEU A 148 -12.97 -10.45 9.27
N ALA A 149 -12.29 -11.45 9.84
CA ALA A 149 -12.89 -12.43 10.73
C ALA A 149 -13.27 -11.85 12.11
N VAL A 150 -12.53 -10.85 12.60
CA VAL A 150 -12.72 -10.29 13.97
C VAL A 150 -12.99 -8.79 14.00
N ARG A 151 -13.11 -8.15 12.83
CA ARG A 151 -13.21 -6.69 12.71
C ARG A 151 -14.33 -6.09 13.57
N ASP A 152 -15.48 -6.75 13.60
CA ASP A 152 -16.67 -6.23 14.30
C ASP A 152 -16.52 -6.25 15.83
N GLU A 153 -15.50 -6.95 16.35
CA GLU A 153 -15.16 -6.96 17.77
C GLU A 153 -14.31 -5.75 18.15
N TYR A 154 -13.46 -5.27 17.25
CA TYR A 154 -12.45 -4.25 17.53
C TYR A 154 -12.64 -2.95 16.76
N PHE A 155 -13.44 -2.97 15.69
CA PHE A 155 -13.56 -1.85 14.77
C PHE A 155 -15.01 -1.57 14.39
N ALA A 156 -15.28 -0.33 14.01
CA ALA A 156 -16.55 0.11 13.42
C ALA A 156 -16.30 0.67 12.01
N LEU A 157 -17.27 0.47 11.12
CA LEU A 157 -17.26 1.09 9.80
C LEU A 157 -17.30 2.62 9.95
N GLU A 158 -16.38 3.31 9.28
CA GLU A 158 -16.29 4.77 9.33
C GLU A 158 -16.57 5.43 7.98
N ALA A 159 -15.97 4.91 6.89
CA ALA A 159 -16.15 5.44 5.55
C ALA A 159 -15.94 4.37 4.47
N THR A 160 -16.52 4.61 3.29
CA THR A 160 -16.35 3.77 2.09
C THR A 160 -16.11 4.63 0.88
N PHE A 161 -15.22 4.19 -0.02
CA PHE A 161 -14.85 4.88 -1.25
C PHE A 161 -14.92 3.91 -2.43
N ASP A 162 -15.85 4.15 -3.35
CA ASP A 162 -15.88 3.43 -4.63
C ASP A 162 -14.82 4.02 -5.56
N MET A 163 -13.88 3.19 -6.00
CA MET A 163 -12.77 3.61 -6.88
C MET A 163 -13.19 3.73 -8.35
N GLY A 164 -14.41 3.37 -8.69
CA GLY A 164 -14.96 3.46 -10.07
C GLY A 164 -14.40 2.41 -11.03
N ASN A 165 -13.65 1.43 -10.54
CA ASN A 165 -13.07 0.32 -11.30
C ASN A 165 -13.48 -1.05 -10.76
N GLY A 166 -14.52 -1.08 -9.93
CA GLY A 166 -15.00 -2.29 -9.26
C GLY A 166 -14.32 -2.59 -7.92
N THR A 167 -13.38 -1.75 -7.49
CA THR A 167 -12.76 -1.85 -6.15
C THR A 167 -13.42 -0.86 -5.21
N THR A 168 -13.68 -1.27 -3.99
CA THR A 168 -14.17 -0.41 -2.90
C THR A 168 -13.15 -0.41 -1.77
N PHE A 169 -12.69 0.78 -1.38
CA PHE A 169 -11.93 0.96 -0.16
C PHE A 169 -12.85 1.22 1.02
N THR A 170 -12.58 0.57 2.14
CA THR A 170 -13.32 0.74 3.38
C THR A 170 -12.37 1.15 4.50
N ILE A 171 -12.77 2.17 5.26
CA ILE A 171 -12.03 2.67 6.42
C ILE A 171 -12.78 2.21 7.67
N TRP A 172 -12.05 1.57 8.56
CA TRP A 172 -12.52 1.04 9.81
C TRP A 172 -11.86 1.78 10.97
N ARG A 173 -12.64 2.28 11.89
CA ARG A 173 -12.13 2.96 13.09
C ARG A 173 -12.01 1.97 14.24
N ARG A 174 -10.85 1.93 14.89
CA ARG A 174 -10.65 1.14 16.11
C ARG A 174 -11.53 1.67 17.23
N THR A 175 -12.26 0.77 17.88
CA THR A 175 -13.19 1.08 18.97
C THR A 175 -12.70 0.59 20.32
N VAL A 176 -11.79 -0.38 20.33
CA VAL A 176 -11.23 -1.02 21.52
C VAL A 176 -9.71 -0.95 21.47
N ALA A 177 -9.09 -0.65 22.60
CA ALA A 177 -7.63 -0.69 22.70
C ALA A 177 -7.09 -2.09 22.38
N PRO A 178 -5.91 -2.22 21.78
CA PRO A 178 -5.30 -3.51 21.49
C PRO A 178 -5.12 -4.32 22.77
N THR A 179 -5.35 -5.62 22.67
CA THR A 179 -5.15 -6.56 23.77
C THR A 179 -4.08 -7.59 23.41
N ARG A 180 -3.48 -8.22 24.42
CA ARG A 180 -2.56 -9.35 24.20
C ARG A 180 -3.22 -10.44 23.34
N ALA A 181 -4.48 -10.79 23.63
CA ALA A 181 -5.22 -11.81 22.88
C ALA A 181 -5.39 -11.46 21.40
N GLU A 182 -5.64 -10.19 21.08
CA GLU A 182 -5.70 -9.71 19.70
C GLU A 182 -4.34 -9.87 19.00
N VAL A 183 -3.26 -9.45 19.65
CA VAL A 183 -1.90 -9.56 19.08
C VAL A 183 -1.52 -11.03 18.84
N GLU A 184 -1.79 -11.92 19.80
CA GLU A 184 -1.52 -13.35 19.67
C GLU A 184 -2.34 -14.01 18.56
N TYR A 185 -3.59 -13.58 18.37
CA TYR A 185 -4.44 -14.05 17.26
C TYR A 185 -3.83 -13.76 15.90
N TYR A 186 -3.33 -12.53 15.65
CA TYR A 186 -2.66 -12.18 14.41
C TYR A 186 -1.28 -12.85 14.32
N LEU A 187 -0.53 -12.91 15.42
CA LEU A 187 0.79 -13.54 15.47
C LEU A 187 0.74 -15.00 15.03
N SER A 188 -0.31 -15.75 15.38
CA SER A 188 -0.47 -17.14 14.96
C SER A 188 -0.50 -17.30 13.44
N ALA A 189 -1.20 -16.41 12.73
CA ALA A 189 -1.26 -16.43 11.28
C ALA A 189 0.09 -16.14 10.62
N PHE A 190 0.84 -15.20 11.17
CA PHE A 190 2.18 -14.86 10.66
C PHE A 190 3.17 -16.00 10.87
N LYS A 191 3.10 -16.73 11.99
CA LYS A 191 3.91 -17.92 12.25
C LYS A 191 3.58 -19.09 11.34
N GLU A 192 2.29 -19.25 10.99
CA GLU A 192 1.86 -20.28 10.05
C GLU A 192 2.39 -20.01 8.63
N GLU A 193 2.38 -18.74 8.20
CA GLU A 193 2.79 -18.34 6.87
C GLU A 193 4.31 -18.37 6.69
N ASP A 194 5.06 -17.89 7.69
CA ASP A 194 6.53 -17.90 7.67
C ASP A 194 7.08 -18.82 8.75
N ALA A 195 6.95 -20.13 8.50
CA ALA A 195 7.42 -21.15 9.43
C ALA A 195 8.94 -21.19 9.57
N GLN A 196 9.69 -20.47 8.74
CA GLN A 196 11.15 -20.43 8.81
C GLN A 196 11.66 -19.58 9.97
N TYR A 197 10.92 -18.50 10.34
CA TYR A 197 11.36 -17.54 11.36
C TYR A 197 10.26 -17.17 12.38
N PRO A 198 9.55 -18.15 12.94
CA PRO A 198 8.39 -17.88 13.81
C PRO A 198 8.79 -17.17 15.09
N GLU A 199 10.03 -17.32 15.55
CA GLU A 199 10.53 -16.72 16.79
C GLU A 199 10.74 -15.21 16.65
N MET A 200 11.10 -14.71 15.46
CA MET A 200 11.29 -13.28 15.24
C MET A 200 9.98 -12.51 15.41
N PHE A 201 8.89 -13.02 14.84
CA PHE A 201 7.57 -12.40 15.03
C PHE A 201 7.18 -12.39 16.51
N SER A 202 7.44 -13.49 17.23
CA SER A 202 7.17 -13.57 18.66
C SER A 202 7.97 -12.54 19.45
N GLN A 203 9.26 -12.38 19.18
CA GLN A 203 10.13 -11.41 19.87
C GLN A 203 9.66 -9.97 19.64
N ILE A 204 9.26 -9.64 18.41
CA ILE A 204 8.75 -8.32 18.07
C ILE A 204 7.43 -8.06 18.83
N ALA A 205 6.50 -9.01 18.77
CA ALA A 205 5.21 -8.91 19.44
C ALA A 205 5.35 -8.77 20.97
N GLU A 206 6.16 -9.63 21.61
CA GLU A 206 6.41 -9.59 23.05
C GLU A 206 7.11 -8.29 23.49
N SER A 207 8.07 -7.79 22.70
CA SER A 207 8.72 -6.51 22.99
C SER A 207 7.71 -5.36 22.96
N TRP A 208 6.82 -5.38 21.99
CA TRP A 208 5.77 -4.36 21.86
C TRP A 208 4.75 -4.44 23.00
N LEU A 209 4.29 -5.65 23.35
CA LEU A 209 3.37 -5.89 24.46
C LEU A 209 3.98 -5.43 25.79
N ALA A 210 5.22 -5.82 26.05
CA ALA A 210 5.93 -5.43 27.28
C ALA A 210 6.09 -3.89 27.40
N ALA A 211 6.38 -3.21 26.31
CA ALA A 211 6.49 -1.75 26.30
C ALA A 211 5.17 -1.03 26.64
N ARG A 212 4.02 -1.72 26.54
CA ARG A 212 2.67 -1.21 26.82
C ARG A 212 2.05 -1.78 28.07
N GLY A 213 2.75 -2.66 28.77
CA GLY A 213 2.24 -3.32 29.99
C GLY A 213 1.10 -4.28 29.72
N LEU A 214 1.04 -4.88 28.54
CA LEU A 214 0.04 -5.87 28.11
C LEU A 214 0.51 -7.30 28.29
#